data_5e7b924ebc94952310a7e20029618341
#
_entry.id   5e7b924ebc94952310a7e20029618341
#
_cell.length_a   1.000
_cell.length_b   1.000
_cell.length_c   1.000
_cell.angle_alpha   90.00
_cell.angle_beta   90.00
_cell.angle_gamma   90.00
#
_symmetry.space_group_name_H-M   'P 1'
#
loop_
_entity.id
_entity.type
_entity.pdbx_description
1 polymer ?
#
loop_
_entity_poly.entity_id
_entity_poly.type
_entity_poly.pdbx_seq_one_letter_code
_entity_poly.pdbx_strand_id
1 'polypeptide(L)'
;MTTVRLPLFPLNSVLLPGLVLPLNIFEERYRAMMRELLKTPEDEPRRFAVVAIRDGHEVAPSSPGLPDQTAVPEQGAAAGFGDDPVKAFHSVGCIADAATVRERADGTFEVLATGTARVRLLSVDASGPFLTAELEELEEDPGEEAGALAEGVLRAFRQYQKRLAGARERSLSTGADLPDEPSVVSYLVAAAMMLDIPTKQRLLQAPDTASRLRDELKLLRTETAIIRNLPSLPAAELTRAPRSLN
;
A
#
# COMPACT_ATOMS: atom_id res chain seq x y z
N MET A 1 -0.93 -3.81 24.96
CA MET A 1 -0.26 -3.12 23.82
C MET A 1 1.12 -3.76 23.65
N THR A 2 1.37 -4.40 22.52
CA THR A 2 2.64 -5.09 22.26
C THR A 2 3.51 -4.18 21.41
N THR A 3 4.67 -3.80 21.94
CA THR A 3 5.66 -3.02 21.20
C THR A 3 6.66 -3.96 20.54
N VAL A 4 6.94 -3.74 19.26
CA VAL A 4 7.89 -4.55 18.48
C VAL A 4 8.85 -3.62 17.73
N ARG A 5 10.11 -4.05 17.60
CA ARG A 5 11.11 -3.36 16.77
C ARG A 5 11.33 -4.15 15.50
N LEU A 6 11.08 -3.51 14.34
CA LEU A 6 11.21 -4.11 13.02
C LEU A 6 11.98 -3.21 12.05
N PRO A 7 12.62 -3.79 11.02
CA PRO A 7 13.06 -3.02 9.86
C PRO A 7 11.90 -2.22 9.27
N LEU A 8 12.17 -0.99 8.81
CA LEU A 8 11.17 -0.08 8.26
C LEU A 8 11.38 0.11 6.75
N PHE A 9 10.32 -0.10 5.99
CA PHE A 9 10.30 0.05 4.54
C PHE A 9 9.29 1.13 4.13
N PRO A 10 9.72 2.36 3.87
CA PRO A 10 8.85 3.43 3.38
C PRO A 10 8.46 3.22 1.90
N LEU A 11 7.19 3.47 1.57
CA LEU A 11 6.65 3.35 0.21
C LEU A 11 5.77 4.55 -0.16
N ASN A 12 5.72 4.88 -1.45
CA ASN A 12 4.71 5.76 -2.03
C ASN A 12 3.37 5.05 -2.29
N SER A 13 3.00 4.15 -1.38
CA SER A 13 1.72 3.44 -1.41
C SER A 13 1.35 2.94 -0.02
N VAL A 14 0.09 2.63 0.19
CA VAL A 14 -0.42 2.09 1.45
C VAL A 14 -0.57 0.59 1.34
N LEU A 15 0.13 -0.15 2.21
CA LEU A 15 -0.09 -1.59 2.39
C LEU A 15 -1.23 -1.80 3.39
N LEU A 16 -2.21 -2.60 3.01
CA LEU A 16 -3.32 -3.01 3.87
C LEU A 16 -3.14 -4.47 4.31
N PRO A 17 -3.60 -4.86 5.51
CA PRO A 17 -3.61 -6.26 5.94
C PRO A 17 -4.29 -7.20 4.94
N GLY A 18 -3.77 -8.41 4.77
CA GLY A 18 -4.25 -9.41 3.82
C GLY A 18 -3.78 -9.21 2.37
N LEU A 19 -3.13 -8.08 2.05
CA LEU A 19 -2.70 -7.81 0.68
C LEU A 19 -1.28 -8.28 0.40
N VAL A 20 -1.10 -8.75 -0.84
CA VAL A 20 0.21 -9.14 -1.36
C VAL A 20 0.95 -7.91 -1.87
N LEU A 21 2.22 -7.81 -1.49
CA LEU A 21 3.15 -6.74 -1.87
C LEU A 21 4.33 -7.34 -2.62
N PRO A 22 4.36 -7.27 -3.95
CA PRO A 22 5.54 -7.62 -4.73
C PRO A 22 6.51 -6.44 -4.74
N LEU A 23 7.79 -6.70 -4.42
CA LEU A 23 8.84 -5.70 -4.37
C LEU A 23 10.03 -6.13 -5.23
N ASN A 24 10.63 -5.15 -5.91
CA ASN A 24 11.94 -5.27 -6.53
C ASN A 24 12.90 -4.34 -5.78
N ILE A 25 13.85 -4.93 -5.06
CA ILE A 25 14.76 -4.22 -4.16
C ILE A 25 16.11 -4.03 -4.86
N PHE A 26 16.47 -2.79 -5.14
CA PHE A 26 17.72 -2.41 -5.81
C PHE A 26 18.57 -1.42 -4.99
N GLU A 27 17.96 -0.60 -4.11
CA GLU A 27 18.67 0.34 -3.25
C GLU A 27 19.49 -0.41 -2.19
N GLU A 28 20.73 0.03 -1.94
CA GLU A 28 21.67 -0.68 -1.06
C GLU A 28 21.15 -0.80 0.38
N ARG A 29 20.48 0.24 0.92
CA ARG A 29 19.89 0.18 2.26
C ARG A 29 18.82 -0.91 2.39
N TYR A 30 17.99 -1.10 1.37
CA TYR A 30 16.95 -2.13 1.38
C TYR A 30 17.51 -3.52 1.02
N ARG A 31 18.57 -3.58 0.22
CA ARG A 31 19.33 -4.83 0.03
C ARG A 31 19.98 -5.29 1.33
N ALA A 32 20.56 -4.37 2.10
CA ALA A 32 21.09 -4.66 3.44
C ALA A 32 19.98 -5.19 4.38
N MET A 33 18.79 -4.57 4.33
CA MET A 33 17.62 -5.04 5.10
C MET A 33 17.21 -6.46 4.69
N MET A 34 17.15 -6.79 3.40
CA MET A 34 16.82 -8.15 2.94
C MET A 34 17.86 -9.18 3.38
N ARG A 35 19.15 -8.84 3.31
CA ARG A 35 20.22 -9.74 3.82
C ARG A 35 20.08 -9.99 5.32
N GLU A 36 19.65 -8.99 6.10
CA GLU A 36 19.38 -9.16 7.52
C GLU A 36 18.16 -10.08 7.76
N LEU A 37 17.07 -9.87 7.03
CA LEU A 37 15.87 -10.73 7.12
C LEU A 37 16.15 -12.18 6.71
N LEU A 38 17.09 -12.42 5.77
CA LEU A 38 17.49 -13.78 5.39
C LEU A 38 18.28 -14.52 6.46
N LYS A 39 18.79 -13.85 7.49
CA LYS A 39 19.42 -14.51 8.65
C LYS A 39 18.39 -15.13 9.59
N THR A 40 17.12 -14.71 9.50
CA THR A 40 16.01 -15.33 10.23
C THR A 40 15.80 -16.75 9.71
N PRO A 41 15.67 -17.77 10.60
CA PRO A 41 15.37 -19.14 10.20
C PRO A 41 14.15 -19.25 9.28
N GLU A 42 14.11 -20.29 8.43
CA GLU A 42 13.02 -20.45 7.45
C GLU A 42 11.65 -20.74 8.10
N ASP A 43 11.64 -21.28 9.29
CA ASP A 43 10.46 -21.58 10.10
C ASP A 43 9.94 -20.37 10.90
N GLU A 44 10.69 -19.27 10.93
CA GLU A 44 10.28 -18.02 11.57
C GLU A 44 9.83 -16.97 10.53
N PRO A 45 8.81 -16.15 10.86
CA PRO A 45 8.31 -15.13 9.94
C PRO A 45 9.35 -13.99 9.76
N ARG A 46 9.66 -13.68 8.52
CA ARG A 46 10.56 -12.58 8.12
C ARG A 46 9.80 -11.29 8.02
N ARG A 47 9.66 -10.59 9.14
CA ARG A 47 8.79 -9.42 9.27
C ARG A 47 9.54 -8.10 9.11
N PHE A 48 8.89 -7.15 8.44
CA PHE A 48 9.29 -5.76 8.37
C PHE A 48 8.03 -4.87 8.36
N ALA A 49 8.17 -3.61 8.72
CA ALA A 49 7.06 -2.68 8.70
C ALA A 49 7.06 -1.86 7.40
N VAL A 50 5.90 -1.65 6.84
CA VAL A 50 5.67 -0.78 5.68
C VAL A 50 4.89 0.44 6.14
N VAL A 51 5.38 1.64 5.82
CA VAL A 51 4.72 2.91 6.07
C VAL A 51 4.62 3.71 4.79
N ALA A 52 3.52 4.44 4.61
CA ALA A 52 3.39 5.34 3.48
C ALA A 52 4.17 6.63 3.75
N ILE A 53 4.86 7.12 2.73
CA ILE A 53 5.55 8.40 2.73
C ILE A 53 4.50 9.51 2.57
N ARG A 54 4.65 10.61 3.33
CA ARG A 54 3.77 11.77 3.20
C ARG A 54 4.12 12.56 1.93
N ASP A 55 3.13 13.20 1.34
CA ASP A 55 3.31 14.06 0.17
C ASP A 55 4.43 15.10 0.39
N GLY A 56 5.26 15.30 -0.64
CA GLY A 56 6.39 16.21 -0.60
C GLY A 56 7.72 15.61 -0.13
N HIS A 57 7.77 14.35 0.23
CA HIS A 57 8.97 13.61 0.56
C HIS A 57 9.20 12.51 -0.48
N GLU A 58 9.72 12.86 -1.64
CA GLU A 58 10.09 11.86 -2.66
C GLU A 58 11.44 11.24 -2.35
N VAL A 59 11.47 9.90 -2.37
CA VAL A 59 12.69 9.12 -2.32
C VAL A 59 13.05 8.72 -3.74
N ALA A 60 14.13 9.30 -4.25
CA ALA A 60 14.77 9.05 -5.53
C ALA A 60 13.83 9.02 -6.77
N PRO A 61 14.15 9.78 -7.83
CA PRO A 61 13.37 9.78 -9.06
C PRO A 61 13.40 8.41 -9.71
N SER A 62 12.23 7.80 -9.88
CA SER A 62 12.04 6.52 -10.59
C SER A 62 12.15 6.64 -12.11
N SER A 63 12.77 7.70 -12.63
CA SER A 63 12.95 7.93 -14.07
C SER A 63 14.43 8.00 -14.45
N PRO A 64 14.93 7.10 -15.29
CA PRO A 64 16.24 7.25 -15.90
C PRO A 64 16.15 8.36 -16.95
N GLY A 65 16.75 9.54 -16.71
CA GLY A 65 16.93 10.48 -17.80
C GLY A 65 17.10 11.96 -17.53
N LEU A 66 17.03 12.49 -16.30
CA LEU A 66 17.37 13.89 -16.04
C LEU A 66 18.21 13.99 -14.77
N PRO A 67 19.48 14.43 -14.86
CA PRO A 67 20.25 14.72 -13.65
C PRO A 67 19.76 16.03 -13.05
N ASP A 68 19.08 15.97 -11.92
CA ASP A 68 18.92 17.14 -11.06
C ASP A 68 20.25 17.41 -10.36
N GLN A 69 20.95 18.48 -10.78
CA GLN A 69 22.30 18.81 -10.34
C GLN A 69 22.37 19.55 -9.01
N THR A 70 21.30 19.60 -8.22
CA THR A 70 21.25 20.45 -7.02
C THR A 70 21.08 19.72 -5.69
N ALA A 71 20.85 18.43 -5.67
CA ALA A 71 20.81 17.68 -4.42
C ALA A 71 21.99 16.70 -4.35
N VAL A 72 22.95 16.98 -3.47
CA VAL A 72 23.89 15.95 -3.02
C VAL A 72 23.06 14.84 -2.42
N PRO A 73 23.14 13.57 -2.89
CA PRO A 73 22.37 12.49 -2.31
C PRO A 73 22.75 12.39 -0.82
N GLU A 74 21.83 12.62 0.08
CA GLU A 74 22.01 12.25 1.47
C GLU A 74 22.33 10.77 1.51
N GLN A 75 23.45 10.39 2.13
CA GLN A 75 23.87 9.00 2.26
C GLN A 75 23.34 8.42 3.57
N GLY A 76 23.09 7.12 3.59
CA GLY A 76 22.69 6.41 4.81
C GLY A 76 21.21 5.96 4.81
N ALA A 77 20.80 5.41 5.94
CA ALA A 77 19.46 4.80 6.09
C ALA A 77 18.32 5.81 5.90
N ALA A 78 18.52 7.07 6.34
CA ALA A 78 17.54 8.16 6.26
C ALA A 78 17.64 9.00 4.98
N ALA A 79 18.45 8.61 4.00
CA ALA A 79 18.60 9.37 2.76
C ALA A 79 17.25 9.69 2.12
N GLY A 80 16.99 10.97 1.85
CA GLY A 80 15.74 11.47 1.28
C GLY A 80 14.61 11.75 2.30
N PHE A 81 14.82 11.51 3.61
CA PHE A 81 13.76 11.72 4.62
C PHE A 81 14.05 12.89 5.59
N GLY A 82 15.13 13.64 5.36
CA GLY A 82 15.54 14.78 6.19
C GLY A 82 16.06 14.39 7.58
N ASP A 83 16.23 15.38 8.44
CA ASP A 83 16.83 15.22 9.79
C ASP A 83 15.94 14.47 10.77
N ASP A 84 14.63 14.42 10.51
CA ASP A 84 13.63 13.74 11.34
C ASP A 84 12.76 12.83 10.47
N PRO A 85 13.19 11.59 10.20
CA PRO A 85 12.48 10.69 9.30
C PRO A 85 11.05 10.37 9.73
N VAL A 86 10.72 10.45 11.03
CA VAL A 86 9.35 10.20 11.53
C VAL A 86 8.35 11.16 10.90
N LYS A 87 8.74 12.40 10.63
CA LYS A 87 7.87 13.42 10.02
C LYS A 87 7.57 13.16 8.56
N ALA A 88 8.45 12.42 7.87
CA ALA A 88 8.26 12.04 6.47
C ALA A 88 7.24 10.93 6.29
N PHE A 89 6.85 10.23 7.37
CA PHE A 89 6.01 9.05 7.29
C PHE A 89 4.63 9.26 7.94
N HIS A 90 3.65 8.52 7.45
CA HIS A 90 2.37 8.38 8.14
C HIS A 90 2.55 7.58 9.43
N SER A 91 1.77 7.93 10.45
CA SER A 91 1.89 7.33 11.80
C SER A 91 1.34 5.91 11.91
N VAL A 92 0.56 5.46 10.95
CA VAL A 92 0.04 4.08 10.91
C VAL A 92 0.51 3.42 9.63
N GLY A 93 1.05 2.21 9.78
CA GLY A 93 1.50 1.35 8.71
C GLY A 93 0.99 -0.07 8.87
N CYS A 94 1.63 -0.98 8.17
CA CYS A 94 1.30 -2.41 8.19
C CYS A 94 2.57 -3.24 8.34
N ILE A 95 2.54 -4.28 9.17
CA ILE A 95 3.57 -5.31 9.18
C ILE A 95 3.41 -6.13 7.91
N ALA A 96 4.51 -6.40 7.24
CA ALA A 96 4.61 -7.29 6.10
C ALA A 96 5.43 -8.52 6.47
N ASP A 97 4.96 -9.68 6.07
CA ASP A 97 5.65 -10.95 6.20
C ASP A 97 6.21 -11.37 4.84
N ALA A 98 7.53 -11.43 4.71
CA ALA A 98 8.21 -11.78 3.47
C ALA A 98 8.16 -13.30 3.24
N ALA A 99 7.13 -13.77 2.55
CA ALA A 99 6.92 -15.18 2.22
C ALA A 99 8.00 -15.72 1.26
N THR A 100 8.49 -14.89 0.36
CA THR A 100 9.55 -15.24 -0.59
C THR A 100 10.53 -14.09 -0.71
N VAL A 101 11.81 -14.40 -0.54
CA VAL A 101 12.93 -13.46 -0.77
C VAL A 101 13.93 -14.18 -1.69
N ARG A 102 14.10 -13.68 -2.91
CA ARG A 102 15.01 -14.26 -3.91
C ARG A 102 16.06 -13.24 -4.30
N GLU A 103 17.31 -13.55 -4.07
CA GLU A 103 18.44 -12.75 -4.57
C GLU A 103 18.71 -13.10 -6.03
N ARG A 104 18.90 -12.07 -6.86
CA ARG A 104 19.29 -12.19 -8.27
C ARG A 104 20.81 -12.11 -8.42
N ALA A 105 21.32 -12.52 -9.57
CA ALA A 105 22.76 -12.52 -9.87
C ALA A 105 23.40 -11.12 -9.81
N ASP A 106 22.62 -10.06 -10.03
CA ASP A 106 23.06 -8.65 -9.92
C ASP A 106 23.00 -8.11 -8.49
N GLY A 107 22.63 -8.95 -7.50
CA GLY A 107 22.51 -8.62 -6.09
C GLY A 107 21.25 -7.83 -5.74
N THR A 108 20.28 -7.67 -6.65
CA THR A 108 18.94 -7.17 -6.35
C THR A 108 18.08 -8.29 -5.77
N PHE A 109 16.95 -7.91 -5.14
CA PHE A 109 16.02 -8.89 -4.57
C PHE A 109 14.63 -8.77 -5.17
N GLU A 110 14.03 -9.92 -5.46
CA GLU A 110 12.59 -10.07 -5.66
C GLU A 110 11.98 -10.56 -4.35
N VAL A 111 11.01 -9.81 -3.84
CA VAL A 111 10.33 -10.13 -2.58
C VAL A 111 8.84 -10.21 -2.83
N LEU A 112 8.22 -11.26 -2.31
CA LEU A 112 6.77 -11.36 -2.21
C LEU A 112 6.41 -11.34 -0.73
N ALA A 113 5.78 -10.28 -0.29
CA ALA A 113 5.36 -10.12 1.10
C ALA A 113 3.84 -10.02 1.20
N THR A 114 3.30 -10.28 2.38
CA THR A 114 1.87 -10.13 2.66
C THR A 114 1.69 -9.25 3.88
N GLY A 115 0.83 -8.25 3.80
CA GLY A 115 0.44 -7.44 4.95
C GLY A 115 -0.29 -8.30 5.99
N THR A 116 0.05 -8.13 7.27
CA THR A 116 -0.52 -8.95 8.35
C THR A 116 -1.29 -8.14 9.37
N ALA A 117 -0.66 -7.18 10.04
CA ALA A 117 -1.25 -6.40 11.12
C ALA A 117 -0.99 -4.91 10.95
N ARG A 118 -1.91 -4.08 11.42
CA ARG A 118 -1.71 -2.63 11.50
C ARG A 118 -0.76 -2.30 12.64
N VAL A 119 0.09 -1.30 12.43
CA VAL A 119 1.01 -0.81 13.45
C VAL A 119 1.00 0.71 13.53
N ARG A 120 1.24 1.23 14.73
CA ARG A 120 1.54 2.64 14.95
C ARG A 120 3.03 2.85 15.07
N LEU A 121 3.57 3.77 14.29
CA LEU A 121 4.95 4.20 14.33
C LEU A 121 5.19 5.06 15.58
N LEU A 122 6.08 4.62 16.46
CA LEU A 122 6.45 5.33 17.68
C LEU A 122 7.75 6.12 17.50
N SER A 123 8.78 5.46 16.97
CA SER A 123 10.07 6.07 16.69
C SER A 123 10.76 5.42 15.50
N VAL A 124 11.72 6.14 14.91
CA VAL A 124 12.56 5.65 13.80
C VAL A 124 14.02 5.82 14.19
N ASP A 125 14.79 4.77 13.99
CA ASP A 125 16.24 4.75 14.20
C ASP A 125 16.93 4.59 12.83
N ALA A 126 17.79 5.54 12.50
CA ALA A 126 18.55 5.59 11.27
C ALA A 126 20.06 5.35 11.47
N SER A 127 20.46 4.90 12.66
CA SER A 127 21.89 4.70 13.01
C SER A 127 22.51 3.48 12.30
N GLY A 128 21.69 2.57 11.81
CA GLY A 128 22.12 1.35 11.11
C GLY A 128 22.21 1.54 9.59
N PRO A 129 22.43 0.44 8.83
CA PRO A 129 22.51 0.47 7.37
C PRO A 129 21.14 0.66 6.70
N PHE A 130 20.05 0.47 7.41
CA PHE A 130 18.66 0.69 7.01
C PHE A 130 17.86 1.21 8.20
N LEU A 131 16.66 1.75 7.92
CA LEU A 131 15.77 2.24 8.96
C LEU A 131 15.21 1.08 9.78
N THR A 132 15.16 1.25 11.10
CA THR A 132 14.39 0.42 12.03
C THR A 132 13.39 1.28 12.79
N ALA A 133 12.29 0.71 13.20
CA ALA A 133 11.24 1.42 13.91
C ALA A 133 10.78 0.69 15.15
N GLU A 134 10.45 1.44 16.20
CA GLU A 134 9.61 0.97 17.29
C GLU A 134 8.16 1.17 16.93
N LEU A 135 7.38 0.11 17.08
CA LEU A 135 6.02 0.00 16.58
C LEU A 135 5.11 -0.55 17.67
N GLU A 136 3.90 -0.03 17.74
CA GLU A 136 2.81 -0.57 18.56
C GLU A 136 1.85 -1.33 17.63
N GLU A 137 1.64 -2.62 17.88
CA GLU A 137 0.62 -3.38 17.15
C GLU A 137 -0.78 -2.88 17.54
N LEU A 138 -1.60 -2.62 16.50
CA LEU A 138 -2.98 -2.17 16.66
C LEU A 138 -3.92 -3.36 16.55
N GLU A 139 -4.72 -3.58 17.59
CA GLU A 139 -5.76 -4.59 17.57
C GLU A 139 -6.82 -4.27 16.51
N GLU A 140 -7.36 -5.32 15.89
CA GLU A 140 -8.46 -5.17 14.93
C GLU A 140 -9.79 -5.29 15.68
N ASP A 141 -10.34 -4.14 16.05
CA ASP A 141 -11.67 -4.06 16.66
C ASP A 141 -12.74 -4.12 15.55
N PRO A 142 -13.69 -5.06 15.61
CA PRO A 142 -14.76 -5.11 14.63
C PRO A 142 -15.69 -3.88 14.70
N GLY A 143 -15.86 -3.27 15.85
CA GLY A 143 -16.84 -2.22 16.09
C GLY A 143 -18.29 -2.72 16.01
N GLU A 144 -19.23 -1.81 16.26
CA GLU A 144 -20.65 -2.14 16.23
C GLU A 144 -21.20 -2.27 14.81
N GLU A 145 -22.02 -3.27 14.55
CA GLU A 145 -22.71 -3.51 13.28
C GLU A 145 -21.77 -3.83 12.08
N ALA A 146 -20.52 -4.24 12.31
CA ALA A 146 -19.56 -4.50 11.26
C ALA A 146 -20.08 -5.48 10.19
N GLY A 147 -20.78 -6.55 10.58
CA GLY A 147 -21.35 -7.53 9.64
C GLY A 147 -22.38 -6.90 8.69
N ALA A 148 -23.35 -6.15 9.21
CA ALA A 148 -24.36 -5.48 8.40
C ALA A 148 -23.75 -4.42 7.46
N LEU A 149 -22.73 -3.71 7.95
CA LEU A 149 -21.98 -2.74 7.15
C LEU A 149 -21.19 -3.42 6.02
N ALA A 150 -20.54 -4.56 6.30
CA ALA A 150 -19.81 -5.33 5.29
C ALA A 150 -20.73 -5.79 4.15
N GLU A 151 -21.92 -6.30 4.45
CA GLU A 151 -22.92 -6.61 3.43
C GLU A 151 -23.31 -5.39 2.59
N GLY A 152 -23.49 -4.23 3.24
CA GLY A 152 -23.79 -2.96 2.58
C GLY A 152 -22.67 -2.53 1.63
N VAL A 153 -21.42 -2.62 2.10
CA VAL A 153 -20.21 -2.32 1.32
C VAL A 153 -20.08 -3.26 0.13
N LEU A 154 -20.27 -4.57 0.31
CA LEU A 154 -20.22 -5.56 -0.77
C LEU A 154 -21.25 -5.28 -1.87
N ARG A 155 -22.48 -4.93 -1.50
CA ARG A 155 -23.51 -4.53 -2.48
C ARG A 155 -23.10 -3.28 -3.25
N ALA A 156 -22.60 -2.26 -2.55
CA ALA A 156 -22.15 -1.03 -3.17
C ALA A 156 -20.91 -1.25 -4.06
N PHE A 157 -19.99 -2.10 -3.63
CA PHE A 157 -18.77 -2.44 -4.38
C PHE A 157 -19.08 -3.19 -5.68
N ARG A 158 -20.01 -4.16 -5.66
CA ARG A 158 -20.47 -4.82 -6.89
C ARG A 158 -21.09 -3.83 -7.88
N GLN A 159 -21.83 -2.84 -7.38
CA GLN A 159 -22.38 -1.78 -8.22
C GLN A 159 -21.28 -0.88 -8.81
N TYR A 160 -20.29 -0.50 -8.01
CA TYR A 160 -19.12 0.26 -8.45
C TYR A 160 -18.34 -0.49 -9.54
N GLN A 161 -18.03 -1.77 -9.32
CA GLN A 161 -17.34 -2.61 -10.30
C GLN A 161 -18.11 -2.72 -11.62
N LYS A 162 -19.43 -2.96 -11.54
CA LYS A 162 -20.30 -3.03 -12.73
C LYS A 162 -20.27 -1.72 -13.55
N ARG A 163 -20.26 -0.57 -12.89
CA ARG A 163 -20.15 0.73 -13.53
C ARG A 163 -18.78 0.94 -14.17
N LEU A 164 -17.73 0.59 -13.45
CA LEU A 164 -16.35 0.68 -13.92
C LEU A 164 -16.09 -0.23 -15.13
N ALA A 165 -16.62 -1.47 -15.10
CA ALA A 165 -16.53 -2.41 -16.22
C ALA A 165 -17.27 -1.91 -17.46
N GLY A 166 -18.48 -1.35 -17.29
CA GLY A 166 -19.25 -0.74 -18.39
C GLY A 166 -18.55 0.46 -19.02
N ALA A 167 -17.77 1.21 -18.23
CA ALA A 167 -16.95 2.32 -18.75
C ALA A 167 -15.68 1.86 -19.48
N ARG A 168 -15.20 0.63 -19.24
CA ARG A 168 -13.93 0.10 -19.78
C ARG A 168 -14.07 -1.03 -20.79
N GLU A 169 -15.30 -1.43 -21.17
CA GLU A 169 -15.57 -2.57 -22.07
C GLU A 169 -14.85 -3.88 -21.70
N ARG A 170 -14.46 -4.04 -20.44
CA ARG A 170 -13.78 -5.25 -19.96
C ARG A 170 -14.64 -5.99 -18.94
N SER A 171 -14.94 -7.24 -19.26
CA SER A 171 -15.53 -8.20 -18.36
C SER A 171 -14.55 -8.49 -17.21
N LEU A 172 -14.78 -7.94 -16.03
CA LEU A 172 -14.15 -8.41 -14.83
C LEU A 172 -14.91 -9.67 -14.38
N SER A 173 -14.21 -10.76 -14.20
CA SER A 173 -14.79 -12.01 -13.69
C SER A 173 -15.32 -11.77 -12.26
N THR A 174 -16.63 -11.65 -12.14
CA THR A 174 -17.38 -11.46 -10.89
C THR A 174 -17.62 -12.79 -10.16
N GLY A 175 -16.62 -13.66 -10.05
CA GLY A 175 -16.81 -15.03 -9.56
C GLY A 175 -15.98 -15.45 -8.36
N ALA A 176 -15.26 -14.53 -7.70
CA ALA A 176 -14.60 -14.91 -6.44
C ALA A 176 -15.60 -14.72 -5.28
N ASP A 177 -15.86 -15.78 -4.52
CA ASP A 177 -16.54 -15.67 -3.25
C ASP A 177 -15.72 -14.75 -2.34
N LEU A 178 -16.28 -13.60 -2.00
CA LEU A 178 -15.65 -12.68 -1.06
C LEU A 178 -15.78 -13.25 0.35
N PRO A 179 -14.76 -13.09 1.20
CA PRO A 179 -14.81 -13.58 2.57
C PRO A 179 -15.98 -12.96 3.34
N ASP A 180 -16.49 -13.69 4.34
CA ASP A 180 -17.59 -13.21 5.21
C ASP A 180 -17.05 -12.33 6.37
N GLU A 181 -15.74 -12.40 6.65
CA GLU A 181 -15.12 -11.63 7.75
C GLU A 181 -15.10 -10.14 7.43
N PRO A 182 -15.78 -9.28 8.23
CA PRO A 182 -15.92 -7.85 7.92
C PRO A 182 -14.60 -7.09 7.76
N SER A 183 -13.58 -7.41 8.55
CA SER A 183 -12.26 -6.78 8.47
C SER A 183 -11.58 -7.10 7.14
N VAL A 184 -11.63 -8.36 6.71
CA VAL A 184 -11.05 -8.82 5.44
C VAL A 184 -11.79 -8.20 4.27
N VAL A 185 -13.13 -8.17 4.30
CA VAL A 185 -13.96 -7.49 3.28
C VAL A 185 -13.52 -6.05 3.12
N SER A 186 -13.39 -5.32 4.24
CA SER A 186 -13.01 -3.92 4.23
C SER A 186 -11.64 -3.72 3.57
N TYR A 187 -10.60 -4.44 3.97
CA TYR A 187 -9.28 -4.29 3.37
C TYR A 187 -9.25 -4.63 1.88
N LEU A 188 -9.97 -5.67 1.46
CA LEU A 188 -10.06 -6.04 0.04
C LEU A 188 -10.78 -4.96 -0.77
N VAL A 189 -11.86 -4.39 -0.26
CA VAL A 189 -12.59 -3.32 -0.93
C VAL A 189 -11.75 -2.05 -1.01
N ALA A 190 -11.12 -1.62 0.09
CA ALA A 190 -10.22 -0.46 0.10
C ALA A 190 -9.06 -0.61 -0.90
N ALA A 191 -8.52 -1.83 -1.04
CA ALA A 191 -7.46 -2.12 -2.00
C ALA A 191 -7.93 -2.05 -3.45
N ALA A 192 -9.11 -2.58 -3.72
CA ALA A 192 -9.67 -2.68 -5.07
C ALA A 192 -10.27 -1.36 -5.60
N MET A 193 -10.55 -0.41 -4.72
CA MET A 193 -10.97 0.94 -5.10
C MET A 193 -9.79 1.75 -5.66
N MET A 194 -10.07 2.57 -6.67
CA MET A 194 -9.10 3.52 -7.23
C MET A 194 -9.07 4.79 -6.38
N LEU A 195 -8.39 4.71 -5.24
CA LEU A 195 -8.26 5.81 -4.28
C LEU A 195 -6.83 6.37 -4.28
N ASP A 196 -6.69 7.65 -3.94
CA ASP A 196 -5.41 8.27 -3.67
C ASP A 196 -4.77 7.78 -2.35
N ILE A 197 -3.49 8.04 -2.17
CA ILE A 197 -2.74 7.60 -0.98
C ILE A 197 -3.34 8.18 0.30
N PRO A 198 -3.65 9.50 0.41
CA PRO A 198 -4.25 10.07 1.61
C PRO A 198 -5.58 9.41 2.00
N THR A 199 -6.42 9.07 1.03
CA THR A 199 -7.70 8.40 1.29
C THR A 199 -7.50 6.95 1.74
N LYS A 200 -6.61 6.18 1.09
CA LYS A 200 -6.25 4.82 1.54
C LYS A 200 -5.64 4.84 2.94
N GLN A 201 -4.78 5.82 3.21
CA GLN A 201 -4.15 5.98 4.52
C GLN A 201 -5.19 6.27 5.61
N ARG A 202 -6.19 7.11 5.32
CA ARG A 202 -7.29 7.38 6.26
C ARG A 202 -8.09 6.11 6.57
N LEU A 203 -8.34 5.25 5.58
CA LEU A 203 -8.98 3.96 5.80
C LEU A 203 -8.13 3.02 6.66
N LEU A 204 -6.81 2.97 6.43
CA LEU A 204 -5.90 2.19 7.27
C LEU A 204 -5.88 2.68 8.72
N GLN A 205 -6.02 3.99 8.93
CA GLN A 205 -6.02 4.63 10.25
C GLN A 205 -7.37 4.56 10.99
N ALA A 206 -8.42 4.05 10.37
CA ALA A 206 -9.73 3.95 10.99
C ALA A 206 -9.64 3.23 12.36
N PRO A 207 -10.34 3.71 13.40
CA PRO A 207 -10.23 3.17 14.75
C PRO A 207 -10.68 1.71 14.82
N ASP A 208 -11.70 1.34 14.07
CA ASP A 208 -12.32 0.03 14.03
C ASP A 208 -12.81 -0.32 12.61
N THR A 209 -13.16 -1.58 12.40
CA THR A 209 -13.65 -2.09 11.12
C THR A 209 -14.96 -1.44 10.70
N ALA A 210 -15.90 -1.24 11.63
CA ALA A 210 -17.20 -0.64 11.31
C ALA A 210 -17.04 0.81 10.84
N SER A 211 -16.15 1.59 11.45
CA SER A 211 -15.83 2.95 11.05
C SER A 211 -15.21 2.98 9.64
N ARG A 212 -14.29 2.07 9.34
CA ARG A 212 -13.69 1.92 8.03
C ARG A 212 -14.72 1.56 6.97
N LEU A 213 -15.61 0.59 7.24
CA LEU A 213 -16.70 0.20 6.35
C LEU A 213 -17.70 1.34 6.07
N ARG A 214 -18.01 2.17 7.09
CA ARG A 214 -18.87 3.35 6.89
C ARG A 214 -18.24 4.36 5.93
N ASP A 215 -16.94 4.58 6.06
CA ASP A 215 -16.22 5.49 5.16
C ASP A 215 -16.09 4.91 3.74
N GLU A 216 -15.82 3.63 3.60
CA GLU A 216 -15.84 2.93 2.31
C GLU A 216 -17.20 3.03 1.61
N LEU A 217 -18.28 2.85 2.35
CA LEU A 217 -19.64 2.98 1.81
C LEU A 217 -19.91 4.38 1.27
N LYS A 218 -19.44 5.44 1.97
CA LYS A 218 -19.53 6.82 1.47
C LYS A 218 -18.70 7.01 0.20
N LEU A 219 -17.45 6.54 0.20
CA LEU A 219 -16.56 6.62 -0.95
C LEU A 219 -17.15 5.88 -2.16
N LEU A 220 -17.62 4.65 -2.01
CA LEU A 220 -18.23 3.87 -3.08
C LEU A 220 -19.44 4.56 -3.70
N ARG A 221 -20.28 5.20 -2.89
CA ARG A 221 -21.42 5.98 -3.38
C ARG A 221 -20.97 7.20 -4.17
N THR A 222 -19.97 7.92 -3.69
CA THR A 222 -19.42 9.10 -4.37
C THR A 222 -18.77 8.71 -5.69
N GLU A 223 -17.87 7.73 -5.69
CA GLU A 223 -17.20 7.27 -6.90
C GLU A 223 -18.19 6.71 -7.94
N THR A 224 -19.18 5.95 -7.50
CA THR A 224 -20.23 5.43 -8.37
C THR A 224 -21.05 6.57 -9.01
N ALA A 225 -21.32 7.64 -8.26
CA ALA A 225 -22.02 8.81 -8.75
C ALA A 225 -21.17 9.62 -9.76
N ILE A 226 -19.86 9.76 -9.50
CA ILE A 226 -18.91 10.40 -10.42
C ILE A 226 -18.87 9.64 -11.75
N ILE A 227 -18.66 8.32 -11.71
CA ILE A 227 -18.60 7.47 -12.91
C ILE A 227 -19.92 7.56 -13.71
N ARG A 228 -21.06 7.66 -13.03
CA ARG A 228 -22.36 7.79 -13.67
C ARG A 228 -22.52 9.12 -14.43
N ASN A 229 -21.93 10.19 -13.92
CA ASN A 229 -22.11 11.55 -14.44
C ASN A 229 -20.99 11.95 -15.41
N LEU A 230 -19.89 11.20 -15.49
CA LEU A 230 -18.86 11.40 -16.50
C LEU A 230 -19.31 10.69 -17.79
N PRO A 231 -19.56 11.42 -18.91
CA PRO A 231 -19.74 10.77 -20.19
C PRO A 231 -18.43 10.01 -20.49
N SER A 232 -18.52 8.71 -20.69
CA SER A 232 -17.40 7.89 -21.14
C SER A 232 -16.95 8.45 -22.49
N LEU A 233 -15.80 9.16 -22.50
CA LEU A 233 -15.10 9.43 -23.76
C LEU A 233 -14.71 8.06 -24.33
N PRO A 234 -15.14 7.74 -25.56
CA PRO A 234 -14.76 6.46 -26.15
C PRO A 234 -13.23 6.43 -26.26
N ALA A 235 -12.61 5.47 -25.61
CA ALA A 235 -11.15 5.27 -25.63
C ALA A 235 -10.59 5.02 -27.05
N ALA A 236 -11.44 4.86 -28.05
CA ALA A 236 -11.09 4.72 -29.45
C ALA A 236 -10.34 5.94 -30.05
N GLU A 237 -10.45 7.13 -29.47
CA GLU A 237 -9.72 8.30 -29.98
C GLU A 237 -8.29 8.43 -29.43
N LEU A 238 -7.97 7.81 -28.29
CA LEU A 238 -6.64 7.86 -27.69
C LEU A 238 -5.68 6.78 -28.27
N THR A 239 -6.17 5.81 -29.00
CA THR A 239 -5.36 4.72 -29.58
C THR A 239 -5.11 4.90 -31.09
N ARG A 240 -5.53 5.99 -31.72
CA ARG A 240 -5.11 6.32 -33.07
C ARG A 240 -3.68 6.86 -33.02
N ALA A 241 -2.70 5.95 -33.18
CA ALA A 241 -1.34 6.34 -33.55
C ALA A 241 -1.42 7.26 -34.79
N PRO A 242 -0.67 8.37 -34.83
CA PRO A 242 -0.62 9.21 -36.00
C PRO A 242 -0.12 8.37 -37.16
N ARG A 243 -0.93 8.25 -38.23
CA ARG A 243 -0.47 7.67 -39.47
C ARG A 243 0.66 8.55 -40.00
N SER A 244 1.86 7.98 -40.05
CA SER A 244 2.99 8.54 -40.76
C SER A 244 2.54 8.83 -42.20
N LEU A 245 2.50 10.10 -42.55
CA LEU A 245 2.46 10.54 -43.95
C LEU A 245 3.90 10.50 -44.48
N ASN A 246 4.14 9.63 -45.45
CA ASN A 246 5.31 9.72 -46.36
C ASN A 246 5.24 11.02 -47.15
#